data_4160792f398201883e4e0c5170b736c7
#
_entry.id   4160792f398201883e4e0c5170b736c7
#
_cell.length_a   1.000
_cell.length_b   1.000
_cell.length_c   1.000
_cell.angle_alpha   90.00
_cell.angle_beta   90.00
_cell.angle_gamma   90.00
#
_symmetry.space_group_name_H-M   'P 1'
#
loop_
_entity.id
_entity.type
_entity.pdbx_description
1 polymer ?
#
loop_
_entity_poly.entity_id
_entity_poly.type
_entity_poly.pdbx_seq_one_letter_code
_entity_poly.pdbx_strand_id
1 'polypeptide(L)'
;MPDARYLCVSLHDVAPATWRSCERVLAAVREVADIPLTLLVVPAYWGECSAMAPGFESAMTEQLGRGHELALHGYFHRDLGSPSSAFDWLRRRIYTAGEGEFCALTEQEAAERLLLGQRWFRANGWPLAGFVPPAWLLGPESWKALRRSPEIQYVTTFTHIHALRSGQALRAPCLTLSVRAPWRRTVSRLWAAMALRHASAPLVRLALHPRDAAYPAVCRTWQHRLGQLLEQRRAVTKAEFVQAALTHELPWQRTDSLVERAAVASASGG
;
A
#
# COMPACT_ATOMS: atom_id res chain seq x y z
N MET A 1 -26.64 6.66 -4.46
CA MET A 1 -26.50 6.28 -3.04
C MET A 1 -25.38 7.14 -2.45
N PRO A 2 -25.66 8.30 -1.85
CA PRO A 2 -24.61 9.22 -1.42
C PRO A 2 -23.83 8.80 -0.15
N ASP A 3 -24.17 7.71 0.51
CA ASP A 3 -23.61 7.32 1.81
C ASP A 3 -22.83 5.99 1.85
N ALA A 4 -22.44 5.44 0.71
CA ALA A 4 -21.67 4.21 0.71
C ALA A 4 -20.25 4.46 1.24
N ARG A 5 -19.95 3.92 2.42
CA ARG A 5 -18.62 3.96 3.05
C ARG A 5 -17.86 2.70 2.75
N TYR A 6 -16.61 2.84 2.37
CA TYR A 6 -15.77 1.73 1.95
C TYR A 6 -14.60 1.48 2.90
N LEU A 7 -14.17 0.23 2.95
CA LEU A 7 -12.97 -0.23 3.65
C LEU A 7 -12.09 -0.99 2.65
N CYS A 8 -10.83 -0.58 2.50
CA CYS A 8 -9.83 -1.37 1.80
C CYS A 8 -8.84 -1.94 2.81
N VAL A 9 -8.81 -3.25 2.95
CA VAL A 9 -7.79 -3.96 3.73
C VAL A 9 -6.66 -4.37 2.79
N SER A 10 -5.41 -4.06 3.15
CA SER A 10 -4.24 -4.47 2.37
C SER A 10 -3.24 -5.22 3.23
N LEU A 11 -2.70 -6.30 2.68
CA LEU A 11 -1.57 -7.01 3.24
C LEU A 11 -0.31 -6.60 2.50
N HIS A 12 0.62 -5.97 3.20
CA HIS A 12 1.89 -5.47 2.68
C HIS A 12 2.95 -6.57 2.61
N ASP A 13 4.04 -6.29 1.91
CA ASP A 13 5.26 -7.12 1.86
C ASP A 13 4.97 -8.58 1.48
N VAL A 14 4.03 -8.82 0.58
CA VAL A 14 3.69 -10.16 0.11
C VAL A 14 4.77 -10.62 -0.87
N ALA A 15 5.58 -11.56 -0.44
CA ALA A 15 6.71 -12.10 -1.19
C ALA A 15 6.96 -13.57 -0.81
N PRO A 16 7.68 -14.35 -1.61
CA PRO A 16 8.03 -15.71 -1.26
C PRO A 16 8.62 -15.84 0.15
N ALA A 17 9.56 -14.98 0.50
CA ALA A 17 10.24 -14.97 1.80
C ALA A 17 9.30 -14.68 2.99
N THR A 18 8.20 -13.98 2.76
CA THR A 18 7.23 -13.58 3.81
C THR A 18 5.93 -14.38 3.77
N TRP A 19 5.73 -15.21 2.73
CA TRP A 19 4.45 -15.84 2.42
C TRP A 19 3.84 -16.62 3.60
N ARG A 20 4.64 -17.45 4.29
CA ARG A 20 4.16 -18.19 5.46
C ARG A 20 3.57 -17.29 6.56
N SER A 21 4.13 -16.10 6.74
CA SER A 21 3.60 -15.10 7.69
C SER A 21 2.37 -14.40 7.13
N CYS A 22 2.33 -14.15 5.81
CA CYS A 22 1.15 -13.62 5.12
C CYS A 22 -0.06 -14.55 5.27
N GLU A 23 0.12 -15.85 5.09
CA GLU A 23 -0.95 -16.86 5.28
C GLU A 23 -1.56 -16.81 6.67
N ARG A 24 -0.74 -16.63 7.71
CA ARG A 24 -1.22 -16.49 9.09
C ARG A 24 -2.05 -15.20 9.27
N VAL A 25 -1.62 -14.09 8.65
CA VAL A 25 -2.40 -12.84 8.69
C VAL A 25 -3.72 -13.00 7.93
N LEU A 26 -3.71 -13.63 6.76
CA LEU A 26 -4.92 -13.94 5.99
C LEU A 26 -5.88 -14.84 6.78
N ALA A 27 -5.37 -15.86 7.46
CA ALA A 27 -6.18 -16.71 8.33
C ALA A 27 -6.83 -15.90 9.46
N ALA A 28 -6.05 -15.04 10.14
CA ALA A 28 -6.56 -14.18 11.20
C ALA A 28 -7.58 -13.12 10.72
N VAL A 29 -7.50 -12.65 9.46
CA VAL A 29 -8.55 -11.82 8.85
C VAL A 29 -9.83 -12.64 8.68
N ARG A 30 -9.73 -13.87 8.14
CA ARG A 30 -10.89 -14.76 7.94
C ARG A 30 -11.59 -15.15 9.23
N GLU A 31 -10.90 -15.18 10.37
CA GLU A 31 -11.54 -15.35 11.69
C GLU A 31 -12.52 -14.21 12.02
N VAL A 32 -12.34 -13.02 11.45
CA VAL A 32 -13.24 -11.88 11.64
C VAL A 32 -14.32 -11.85 10.55
N ALA A 33 -13.91 -11.92 9.29
CA ALA A 33 -14.81 -11.94 8.14
C ALA A 33 -14.09 -12.43 6.87
N ASP A 34 -14.84 -13.07 5.98
CA ASP A 34 -14.38 -13.40 4.62
C ASP A 34 -14.62 -12.19 3.70
N ILE A 35 -13.56 -11.43 3.46
CA ILE A 35 -13.59 -10.16 2.73
C ILE A 35 -12.52 -10.10 1.67
N PRO A 36 -12.71 -9.34 0.57
CA PRO A 36 -11.64 -9.10 -0.40
C PRO A 36 -10.53 -8.22 0.20
N LEU A 37 -9.29 -8.56 -0.10
CA LEU A 37 -8.09 -7.79 0.27
C LEU A 37 -7.32 -7.38 -0.98
N THR A 38 -6.48 -6.34 -0.83
CA THR A 38 -5.42 -6.03 -1.79
C THR A 38 -4.09 -6.54 -1.25
N LEU A 39 -3.51 -7.55 -1.91
CA LEU A 39 -2.21 -8.12 -1.58
C LEU A 39 -1.12 -7.32 -2.30
N LEU A 40 -0.21 -6.72 -1.54
CA LEU A 40 0.84 -5.86 -2.06
C LEU A 40 2.09 -6.69 -2.31
N VAL A 41 2.27 -7.09 -3.56
CA VAL A 41 3.25 -8.10 -3.96
C VAL A 41 4.57 -7.46 -4.35
N VAL A 42 5.67 -8.05 -3.85
CA VAL A 42 7.06 -7.62 -4.12
C VAL A 42 7.78 -8.71 -4.90
N PRO A 43 8.15 -8.49 -6.18
CA PRO A 43 8.75 -9.52 -7.03
C PRO A 43 10.11 -10.03 -6.55
N ALA A 44 10.99 -9.14 -6.07
CA ALA A 44 12.35 -9.47 -5.65
C ALA A 44 12.68 -8.88 -4.26
N TYR A 45 11.91 -9.30 -3.26
CA TYR A 45 11.98 -8.77 -1.91
C TYR A 45 13.40 -8.82 -1.33
N TRP A 46 13.97 -7.63 -1.04
CA TRP A 46 15.36 -7.44 -0.56
C TRP A 46 16.44 -8.03 -1.50
N GLY A 47 16.12 -8.19 -2.79
CA GLY A 47 17.02 -8.78 -3.79
C GLY A 47 16.92 -10.30 -3.92
N GLU A 48 16.07 -10.94 -3.11
CA GLU A 48 15.77 -12.36 -3.26
C GLU A 48 14.76 -12.55 -4.41
N CYS A 49 15.15 -13.30 -5.43
CA CYS A 49 14.30 -13.56 -6.58
C CYS A 49 13.20 -14.58 -6.23
N SER A 50 11.97 -14.31 -6.67
CA SER A 50 10.82 -15.21 -6.47
C SER A 50 10.97 -16.59 -7.10
N ALA A 51 11.88 -16.74 -8.07
CA ALA A 51 12.17 -18.04 -8.72
C ALA A 51 12.64 -19.16 -7.75
N MET A 52 12.93 -18.82 -6.51
CA MET A 52 13.40 -19.75 -5.47
C MET A 52 12.29 -20.29 -4.54
N ALA A 53 11.03 -19.95 -4.78
CA ALA A 53 9.92 -20.39 -3.92
C ALA A 53 8.83 -21.10 -4.72
N PRO A 54 8.99 -22.39 -4.99
CA PRO A 54 7.97 -23.19 -5.66
C PRO A 54 6.63 -23.09 -4.93
N GLY A 55 5.56 -22.79 -5.69
CA GLY A 55 4.20 -22.71 -5.17
C GLY A 55 3.74 -21.30 -4.79
N PHE A 56 4.61 -20.28 -4.73
CA PHE A 56 4.17 -18.91 -4.44
C PHE A 56 3.26 -18.36 -5.54
N GLU A 57 3.62 -18.56 -6.80
CA GLU A 57 2.81 -18.15 -7.95
C GLU A 57 1.43 -18.82 -7.96
N SER A 58 1.38 -20.12 -7.64
CA SER A 58 0.13 -20.86 -7.53
C SER A 58 -0.72 -20.32 -6.37
N ALA A 59 -0.09 -19.99 -5.24
CA ALA A 59 -0.77 -19.39 -4.11
C ALA A 59 -1.36 -18.02 -4.46
N MET A 60 -0.63 -17.16 -5.20
CA MET A 60 -1.15 -15.86 -5.65
C MET A 60 -2.33 -16.03 -6.62
N THR A 61 -2.26 -16.99 -7.52
CA THR A 61 -3.37 -17.31 -8.43
C THR A 61 -4.59 -17.81 -7.65
N GLU A 62 -4.40 -18.60 -6.60
CA GLU A 62 -5.49 -19.00 -5.70
C GLU A 62 -6.10 -17.79 -4.98
N GLN A 63 -5.29 -16.85 -4.50
CA GLN A 63 -5.81 -15.64 -3.85
C GLN A 63 -6.64 -14.77 -4.82
N LEU A 64 -6.22 -14.65 -6.09
CA LEU A 64 -7.04 -14.02 -7.13
C LEU A 64 -8.40 -14.73 -7.31
N GLY A 65 -8.40 -16.06 -7.35
CA GLY A 65 -9.62 -16.87 -7.43
C GLY A 65 -10.56 -16.70 -6.23
N ARG A 66 -10.05 -16.26 -5.10
CA ARG A 66 -10.82 -15.92 -3.89
C ARG A 66 -11.36 -14.48 -3.89
N GLY A 67 -11.13 -13.72 -4.96
CA GLY A 67 -11.58 -12.33 -5.09
C GLY A 67 -10.63 -11.31 -4.45
N HIS A 68 -9.41 -11.70 -4.08
CA HIS A 68 -8.39 -10.74 -3.68
C HIS A 68 -7.79 -10.06 -4.91
N GLU A 69 -7.26 -8.86 -4.71
CA GLU A 69 -6.50 -8.11 -5.70
C GLU A 69 -5.00 -8.29 -5.44
N LEU A 70 -4.20 -8.41 -6.51
CA LEU A 70 -2.75 -8.25 -6.44
C LEU A 70 -2.37 -6.85 -6.94
N ALA A 71 -1.58 -6.11 -6.16
CA ALA A 71 -1.03 -4.82 -6.54
C ALA A 71 0.49 -4.82 -6.37
N LEU A 72 1.20 -4.12 -7.24
CA LEU A 72 2.67 -4.05 -7.20
C LEU A 72 3.12 -3.17 -6.02
N HIS A 73 4.10 -3.67 -5.21
CA HIS A 73 4.63 -2.99 -4.03
C HIS A 73 6.15 -2.76 -4.12
N GLY A 74 6.55 -1.94 -5.09
CA GLY A 74 7.95 -1.83 -5.47
C GLY A 74 8.41 -3.08 -6.23
N TYR A 75 9.71 -3.14 -6.54
CA TYR A 75 10.33 -4.31 -7.14
C TYR A 75 11.26 -5.02 -6.16
N PHE A 76 12.13 -4.27 -5.48
CA PHE A 76 13.07 -4.78 -4.49
C PHE A 76 12.63 -4.55 -3.04
N HIS A 77 11.70 -3.62 -2.80
CA HIS A 77 11.31 -3.13 -1.48
C HIS A 77 12.52 -2.63 -0.65
N ARG A 78 13.54 -2.13 -1.32
CA ARG A 78 14.78 -1.67 -0.72
C ARG A 78 15.23 -0.36 -1.34
N ASP A 79 15.58 0.61 -0.49
CA ASP A 79 16.20 1.85 -0.92
C ASP A 79 17.69 1.62 -1.17
N LEU A 80 18.08 1.66 -2.44
CA LEU A 80 19.47 1.50 -2.90
C LEU A 80 20.15 2.84 -3.19
N GLY A 81 19.44 3.96 -3.06
CA GLY A 81 19.99 5.29 -3.37
C GLY A 81 20.92 5.80 -2.27
N SER A 82 21.86 6.66 -2.65
CA SER A 82 22.69 7.40 -1.71
C SER A 82 21.92 8.60 -1.16
N PRO A 83 21.98 8.88 0.16
CA PRO A 83 21.33 10.05 0.74
C PRO A 83 22.01 11.34 0.26
N SER A 84 21.21 12.36 -0.07
CA SER A 84 21.68 13.66 -0.54
C SER A 84 22.05 14.62 0.61
N SER A 85 21.55 14.36 1.82
CA SER A 85 21.80 15.18 3.02
C SER A 85 21.64 14.33 4.29
N ALA A 86 22.08 14.88 5.45
CA ALA A 86 21.90 14.23 6.75
C ALA A 86 20.41 14.06 7.09
N PHE A 87 19.54 15.02 6.72
CA PHE A 87 18.10 14.94 6.91
C PHE A 87 17.48 13.87 6.01
N ASP A 88 17.91 13.79 4.75
CA ASP A 88 17.48 12.74 3.82
C ASP A 88 17.94 11.36 4.33
N TRP A 89 19.17 11.24 4.84
CA TRP A 89 19.66 10.02 5.49
C TRP A 89 18.79 9.62 6.67
N LEU A 90 18.44 10.57 7.56
CA LEU A 90 17.59 10.33 8.72
C LEU A 90 16.21 9.82 8.31
N ARG A 91 15.59 10.50 7.34
CA ARG A 91 14.29 10.13 6.79
C ARG A 91 14.31 8.73 6.15
N ARG A 92 15.30 8.45 5.33
CA ARG A 92 15.40 7.19 4.56
C ARG A 92 15.81 6.00 5.42
N ARG A 93 16.71 6.20 6.39
CA ARG A 93 17.22 5.12 7.25
C ARG A 93 16.42 4.91 8.52
N ILE A 94 15.99 5.96 9.18
CA ILE A 94 15.30 5.87 10.48
C ILE A 94 13.79 5.78 10.30
N TYR A 95 13.20 6.65 9.47
CA TYR A 95 11.75 6.64 9.29
C TYR A 95 11.26 5.45 8.44
N THR A 96 11.93 5.16 7.32
CA THR A 96 11.53 4.08 6.41
C THR A 96 12.27 2.77 6.63
N ALA A 97 13.30 2.75 7.48
CA ALA A 97 14.19 1.59 7.69
C ALA A 97 14.82 1.06 6.36
N GLY A 98 15.06 1.95 5.40
CA GLY A 98 15.61 1.60 4.10
C GLY A 98 14.62 1.00 3.10
N GLU A 99 13.31 1.14 3.34
CA GLU A 99 12.26 0.60 2.47
C GLU A 99 11.77 1.60 1.40
N GLY A 100 12.22 2.84 1.42
CA GLY A 100 11.77 3.91 0.51
C GLY A 100 12.27 3.77 -0.93
N GLU A 101 12.09 2.63 -1.58
CA GLU A 101 12.64 2.29 -2.90
C GLU A 101 12.42 3.37 -3.95
N PHE A 102 11.22 3.98 -4.02
CA PHE A 102 10.84 4.95 -5.04
C PHE A 102 11.01 6.41 -4.60
N CYS A 103 11.74 6.68 -3.51
CA CYS A 103 11.92 8.02 -2.95
C CYS A 103 12.85 8.90 -3.79
N ALA A 104 13.96 8.32 -4.29
CA ALA A 104 15.07 9.07 -4.87
C ALA A 104 15.55 8.49 -6.20
N LEU A 105 14.74 7.71 -6.87
CA LEU A 105 15.02 7.19 -8.21
C LEU A 105 14.93 8.33 -9.24
N THR A 106 15.76 8.25 -10.27
CA THR A 106 15.53 8.98 -11.51
C THR A 106 14.25 8.45 -12.20
N GLU A 107 13.70 9.22 -13.12
CA GLU A 107 12.52 8.79 -13.89
C GLU A 107 12.79 7.48 -14.65
N GLN A 108 13.99 7.34 -15.21
CA GLN A 108 14.38 6.13 -15.95
C GLN A 108 14.46 4.91 -15.02
N GLU A 109 15.14 5.00 -13.87
CA GLU A 109 15.25 3.91 -12.90
C GLU A 109 13.88 3.51 -12.37
N ALA A 110 13.01 4.48 -12.08
CA ALA A 110 11.64 4.21 -11.66
C ALA A 110 10.84 3.49 -12.74
N ALA A 111 10.95 3.93 -14.00
CA ALA A 111 10.29 3.29 -15.14
C ALA A 111 10.79 1.85 -15.36
N GLU A 112 12.10 1.62 -15.25
CA GLU A 112 12.70 0.28 -15.37
C GLU A 112 12.17 -0.67 -14.30
N ARG A 113 12.11 -0.24 -13.01
CA ARG A 113 11.58 -1.07 -11.91
C ARG A 113 10.08 -1.35 -12.05
N LEU A 114 9.31 -0.36 -12.47
CA LEU A 114 7.89 -0.56 -12.78
C LEU A 114 7.72 -1.56 -13.92
N LEU A 115 8.50 -1.44 -14.99
CA LEU A 115 8.45 -2.36 -16.14
C LEU A 115 8.84 -3.80 -15.75
N LEU A 116 9.84 -3.98 -14.89
CA LEU A 116 10.21 -5.30 -14.37
C LEU A 116 9.03 -5.91 -13.58
N GLY A 117 8.41 -5.16 -12.69
CA GLY A 117 7.22 -5.61 -11.95
C GLY A 117 6.06 -5.95 -12.86
N GLN A 118 5.74 -5.09 -13.85
CA GLN A 118 4.69 -5.34 -14.85
C GLN A 118 4.95 -6.60 -15.68
N ARG A 119 6.19 -6.81 -16.12
CA ARG A 119 6.58 -8.02 -16.85
C ARG A 119 6.40 -9.27 -16.01
N TRP A 120 6.74 -9.21 -14.73
CA TRP A 120 6.57 -10.34 -13.82
C TRP A 120 5.09 -10.67 -13.58
N PHE A 121 4.22 -9.67 -13.37
CA PHE A 121 2.77 -9.87 -13.30
C PHE A 121 2.22 -10.49 -14.59
N ARG A 122 2.62 -9.96 -15.75
CA ARG A 122 2.18 -10.46 -17.05
C ARG A 122 2.65 -11.89 -17.32
N ALA A 123 3.88 -12.23 -16.94
CA ALA A 123 4.43 -13.59 -17.11
C ALA A 123 3.63 -14.63 -16.30
N ASN A 124 3.02 -14.23 -15.17
CA ASN A 124 2.16 -15.07 -14.35
C ASN A 124 0.67 -15.00 -14.72
N GLY A 125 0.30 -14.19 -15.73
CA GLY A 125 -1.09 -13.99 -16.12
C GLY A 125 -1.94 -13.23 -15.11
N TRP A 126 -1.32 -12.47 -14.20
CA TRP A 126 -2.03 -11.73 -13.15
C TRP A 126 -2.42 -10.32 -13.61
N PRO A 127 -3.67 -9.88 -13.33
CA PRO A 127 -4.07 -8.51 -13.60
C PRO A 127 -3.30 -7.54 -12.70
N LEU A 128 -2.86 -6.41 -13.28
CA LEU A 128 -2.20 -5.34 -12.56
C LEU A 128 -2.97 -4.04 -12.75
N ALA A 129 -3.58 -3.53 -11.69
CA ALA A 129 -4.28 -2.24 -11.69
C ALA A 129 -3.61 -1.22 -10.76
N GLY A 130 -2.94 -1.66 -9.72
CA GLY A 130 -2.48 -0.81 -8.64
C GLY A 130 -1.00 -0.84 -8.36
N PHE A 131 -0.49 0.31 -7.90
CA PHE A 131 0.84 0.45 -7.34
C PHE A 131 0.77 1.08 -5.96
N VAL A 132 1.45 0.48 -5.00
CA VAL A 132 1.64 1.05 -3.67
C VAL A 132 3.14 1.14 -3.42
N PRO A 133 3.72 2.35 -3.35
CA PRO A 133 5.15 2.48 -3.13
C PRO A 133 5.53 1.96 -1.74
N PRO A 134 6.68 1.29 -1.60
CA PRO A 134 7.24 0.95 -0.29
C PRO A 134 7.32 2.18 0.61
N ALA A 135 7.02 2.00 1.89
CA ALA A 135 6.88 3.09 2.87
C ALA A 135 5.89 4.21 2.48
N TRP A 136 5.05 4.03 1.45
CA TRP A 136 4.15 5.03 0.84
C TRP A 136 4.86 6.26 0.29
N LEU A 137 6.15 6.18 -0.01
CA LEU A 137 6.97 7.31 -0.45
C LEU A 137 7.27 7.26 -1.94
N LEU A 138 7.03 8.40 -2.60
CA LEU A 138 7.33 8.63 -4.02
C LEU A 138 8.11 9.93 -4.18
N GLY A 139 9.22 9.86 -4.91
CA GLY A 139 9.91 11.04 -5.40
C GLY A 139 9.22 11.65 -6.63
N PRO A 140 9.53 12.91 -6.97
CA PRO A 140 8.96 13.60 -8.14
C PRO A 140 9.16 12.83 -9.44
N GLU A 141 10.35 12.27 -9.64
CA GLU A 141 10.71 11.54 -10.85
C GLU A 141 9.95 10.20 -10.94
N SER A 142 9.75 9.52 -9.80
CA SER A 142 8.93 8.30 -9.75
C SER A 142 7.46 8.59 -10.08
N TRP A 143 6.94 9.77 -9.72
CA TRP A 143 5.61 10.21 -10.14
C TRP A 143 5.51 10.37 -11.66
N LYS A 144 6.55 10.91 -12.33
CA LYS A 144 6.58 11.04 -13.80
C LYS A 144 6.52 9.68 -14.47
N ALA A 145 7.33 8.73 -14.00
CA ALA A 145 7.34 7.36 -14.51
C ALA A 145 5.97 6.66 -14.36
N LEU A 146 5.33 6.81 -13.18
CA LEU A 146 4.00 6.23 -12.92
C LEU A 146 2.92 6.79 -13.85
N ARG A 147 2.91 8.10 -14.11
CA ARG A 147 1.95 8.74 -15.04
C ARG A 147 2.08 8.26 -16.47
N ARG A 148 3.26 7.78 -16.86
CA ARG A 148 3.53 7.21 -18.18
C ARG A 148 3.26 5.71 -18.26
N SER A 149 2.89 5.07 -17.16
CA SER A 149 2.62 3.64 -17.10
C SER A 149 1.13 3.36 -17.34
N PRO A 150 0.73 2.84 -18.50
CA PRO A 150 -0.69 2.69 -18.86
C PRO A 150 -1.40 1.58 -18.08
N GLU A 151 -0.66 0.60 -17.57
CA GLU A 151 -1.22 -0.55 -16.85
C GLU A 151 -1.62 -0.18 -15.42
N ILE A 152 -0.94 0.83 -14.82
CA ILE A 152 -1.21 1.25 -13.45
C ILE A 152 -2.33 2.30 -13.46
N GLN A 153 -3.47 1.93 -12.91
CA GLN A 153 -4.67 2.77 -12.87
C GLN A 153 -4.70 3.64 -11.62
N TYR A 154 -4.16 3.13 -10.49
CA TYR A 154 -4.14 3.87 -9.24
C TYR A 154 -2.80 3.71 -8.49
N VAL A 155 -2.52 4.71 -7.66
CA VAL A 155 -1.42 4.71 -6.68
C VAL A 155 -1.97 5.07 -5.31
N THR A 156 -1.46 4.45 -4.24
CA THR A 156 -1.80 4.88 -2.88
C THR A 156 -0.58 5.42 -2.14
N THR A 157 -0.67 6.63 -1.66
CA THR A 157 0.25 7.22 -0.68
C THR A 157 -0.31 7.04 0.74
N PHE A 158 0.39 7.49 1.78
CA PHE A 158 -0.06 7.29 3.16
C PHE A 158 -1.45 7.90 3.44
N THR A 159 -1.76 9.03 2.83
CA THR A 159 -3.00 9.79 3.09
C THR A 159 -4.02 9.76 1.96
N HIS A 160 -3.63 9.37 0.75
CA HIS A 160 -4.48 9.48 -0.43
C HIS A 160 -4.45 8.22 -1.29
N ILE A 161 -5.51 8.03 -2.05
CA ILE A 161 -5.58 7.19 -3.24
C ILE A 161 -5.65 8.09 -4.48
N HIS A 162 -4.83 7.81 -5.47
CA HIS A 162 -4.69 8.60 -6.70
C HIS A 162 -5.14 7.77 -7.89
N ALA A 163 -6.13 8.24 -8.63
CA ALA A 163 -6.55 7.67 -9.90
C ALA A 163 -5.71 8.30 -11.01
N LEU A 164 -4.75 7.56 -11.57
CA LEU A 164 -3.75 8.12 -12.48
C LEU A 164 -4.33 8.61 -13.81
N ARG A 165 -5.31 7.89 -14.37
CA ARG A 165 -5.92 8.26 -15.66
C ARG A 165 -6.71 9.57 -15.60
N SER A 166 -7.41 9.82 -14.50
CA SER A 166 -8.19 11.04 -14.31
C SER A 166 -7.37 12.18 -13.69
N GLY A 167 -6.17 11.90 -13.19
CA GLY A 167 -5.35 12.87 -12.46
C GLY A 167 -5.97 13.32 -11.15
N GLN A 168 -6.86 12.53 -10.56
CA GLN A 168 -7.60 12.85 -9.35
C GLN A 168 -7.07 12.08 -8.14
N ALA A 169 -7.18 12.67 -6.96
CA ALA A 169 -6.83 12.04 -5.70
C ALA A 169 -7.94 12.22 -4.66
N LEU A 170 -8.15 11.20 -3.86
CA LEU A 170 -9.10 11.20 -2.77
C LEU A 170 -8.38 10.98 -1.45
N ARG A 171 -8.72 11.77 -0.43
CA ARG A 171 -8.23 11.55 0.92
C ARG A 171 -8.79 10.23 1.45
N ALA A 172 -7.89 9.31 1.78
CA ALA A 172 -8.19 7.97 2.26
C ALA A 172 -7.27 7.63 3.44
N PRO A 173 -7.66 7.93 4.68
CA PRO A 173 -6.84 7.67 5.86
C PRO A 173 -6.46 6.21 5.97
N CYS A 174 -5.19 5.94 6.32
CA CYS A 174 -4.66 4.60 6.48
C CYS A 174 -4.41 4.28 7.96
N LEU A 175 -5.04 3.23 8.45
CA LEU A 175 -4.79 2.66 9.76
C LEU A 175 -3.68 1.62 9.62
N THR A 176 -2.59 1.79 10.35
CA THR A 176 -1.52 0.80 10.42
C THR A 176 -1.01 0.69 11.85
N LEU A 177 -0.67 -0.53 12.28
CA LEU A 177 -0.07 -0.79 13.57
C LEU A 177 1.41 -1.10 13.35
N SER A 178 2.30 -0.28 13.93
CA SER A 178 3.73 -0.54 13.82
C SER A 178 4.21 -1.42 14.98
N VAL A 179 4.81 -2.56 14.65
CA VAL A 179 5.40 -3.49 15.62
C VAL A 179 6.90 -3.28 15.83
N ARG A 180 7.55 -2.38 15.06
CA ARG A 180 9.01 -2.23 15.00
C ARG A 180 9.65 -1.69 16.28
N ALA A 181 8.91 -0.90 17.09
CA ALA A 181 9.42 -0.40 18.36
C ALA A 181 8.28 -0.21 19.38
N PRO A 182 8.54 -0.37 20.70
CA PRO A 182 7.51 -0.23 21.73
C PRO A 182 6.79 1.12 21.71
N TRP A 183 7.52 2.23 21.56
CA TRP A 183 6.94 3.58 21.49
C TRP A 183 6.11 3.81 20.23
N ARG A 184 6.52 3.21 19.08
CA ARG A 184 5.74 3.27 17.82
C ARG A 184 4.41 2.54 17.96
N ARG A 185 4.33 1.47 18.75
CA ARG A 185 3.08 0.76 19.04
C ARG A 185 2.08 1.66 19.78
N THR A 186 2.54 2.43 20.74
CA THR A 186 1.69 3.38 21.48
C THR A 186 1.22 4.53 20.60
N VAL A 187 2.12 5.13 19.81
CA VAL A 187 1.78 6.19 18.85
C VAL A 187 0.81 5.68 17.78
N SER A 188 1.03 4.46 17.25
CA SER A 188 0.14 3.85 16.27
C SER A 188 -1.27 3.61 16.82
N ARG A 189 -1.40 3.24 18.10
CA ARG A 189 -2.72 3.10 18.76
C ARG A 189 -3.45 4.44 18.90
N LEU A 190 -2.74 5.49 19.29
CA LEU A 190 -3.29 6.86 19.35
C LEU A 190 -3.69 7.36 17.96
N TRP A 191 -2.85 7.13 16.96
CA TRP A 191 -3.14 7.47 15.56
C TRP A 191 -4.35 6.71 15.03
N ALA A 192 -4.45 5.40 15.31
CA ALA A 192 -5.61 4.59 14.93
C ALA A 192 -6.90 5.08 15.63
N ALA A 193 -6.82 5.52 16.88
CA ALA A 193 -7.97 6.11 17.59
C ALA A 193 -8.39 7.46 17.01
N MET A 194 -7.42 8.30 16.56
CA MET A 194 -7.72 9.57 15.88
C MET A 194 -8.27 9.35 14.47
N ALA A 195 -7.78 8.36 13.75
CA ALA A 195 -8.26 8.07 12.40
C ALA A 195 -9.73 7.56 12.38
N LEU A 196 -10.20 6.95 13.47
CA LEU A 196 -11.63 6.60 13.64
C LEU A 196 -12.53 7.83 13.77
N ARG A 197 -11.99 9.00 14.19
CA ARG A 197 -12.73 10.27 14.14
C ARG A 197 -13.03 10.75 12.72
N HIS A 198 -12.40 10.17 11.71
CA HIS A 198 -12.76 10.38 10.30
C HIS A 198 -13.87 9.42 9.84
N ALA A 199 -14.86 9.18 10.71
CA ALA A 199 -16.01 8.33 10.41
C ALA A 199 -16.77 8.76 9.13
N SER A 200 -16.64 10.02 8.72
CA SER A 200 -17.22 10.58 7.49
C SER A 200 -16.40 10.32 6.22
N ALA A 201 -15.16 9.82 6.31
CA ALA A 201 -14.37 9.59 5.10
C ALA A 201 -15.01 8.50 4.22
N PRO A 202 -15.17 8.72 2.90
CA PRO A 202 -15.78 7.72 2.00
C PRO A 202 -14.97 6.44 1.94
N LEU A 203 -13.64 6.51 2.12
CA LEU A 203 -12.75 5.37 2.20
C LEU A 203 -11.86 5.44 3.44
N VAL A 204 -11.79 4.33 4.17
CA VAL A 204 -10.77 4.05 5.19
C VAL A 204 -9.93 2.86 4.71
N ARG A 205 -8.64 2.89 4.97
CA ARG A 205 -7.71 1.79 4.63
C ARG A 205 -7.14 1.18 5.90
N LEU A 206 -7.03 -0.14 5.93
CA LEU A 206 -6.33 -0.88 6.98
C LEU A 206 -5.13 -1.59 6.35
N ALA A 207 -3.93 -1.29 6.84
CA ALA A 207 -2.69 -1.90 6.38
C ALA A 207 -2.18 -2.92 7.39
N LEU A 208 -2.03 -4.16 6.95
CA LEU A 208 -1.53 -5.29 7.70
C LEU A 208 -0.15 -5.70 7.14
N HIS A 209 0.70 -6.25 7.99
CA HIS A 209 2.05 -6.68 7.60
C HIS A 209 2.34 -8.12 8.05
N PRO A 210 3.18 -8.88 7.34
CA PRO A 210 3.54 -10.24 7.71
C PRO A 210 4.07 -10.36 9.15
N ARG A 211 4.78 -9.34 9.61
CA ARG A 211 5.34 -9.27 10.98
C ARG A 211 4.26 -9.25 12.06
N ASP A 212 3.04 -8.83 11.75
CA ASP A 212 1.94 -8.78 12.72
C ASP A 212 1.64 -10.18 13.26
N ALA A 213 1.79 -11.22 12.42
CA ALA A 213 1.58 -12.62 12.79
C ALA A 213 2.44 -13.10 13.96
N ALA A 214 3.57 -12.45 14.22
CA ALA A 214 4.46 -12.78 15.34
C ALA A 214 4.00 -12.15 16.68
N TYR A 215 2.97 -11.28 16.65
CA TYR A 215 2.52 -10.52 17.82
C TYR A 215 1.01 -10.68 18.07
N PRO A 216 0.57 -11.70 18.84
CA PRO A 216 -0.86 -11.97 19.06
C PRO A 216 -1.65 -10.76 19.58
N ALA A 217 -1.04 -9.91 20.40
CA ALA A 217 -1.70 -8.70 20.90
C ALA A 217 -1.96 -7.67 19.78
N VAL A 218 -1.10 -7.62 18.76
CA VAL A 218 -1.29 -6.77 17.57
C VAL A 218 -2.40 -7.35 16.71
N CYS A 219 -2.38 -8.66 16.47
CA CYS A 219 -3.45 -9.35 15.74
C CYS A 219 -4.81 -9.08 16.38
N ARG A 220 -4.97 -9.33 17.67
CA ARG A 220 -6.24 -9.01 18.36
C ARG A 220 -6.66 -7.55 18.26
N THR A 221 -5.69 -6.62 18.26
CA THR A 221 -5.99 -5.19 18.15
C THR A 221 -6.57 -4.86 16.77
N TRP A 222 -5.93 -5.29 15.68
CA TRP A 222 -6.45 -4.98 14.35
C TRP A 222 -7.68 -5.84 14.00
N GLN A 223 -7.80 -7.08 14.51
CA GLN A 223 -9.03 -7.89 14.36
C GLN A 223 -10.24 -7.17 14.96
N HIS A 224 -10.11 -6.68 16.19
CA HIS A 224 -11.18 -5.88 16.82
C HIS A 224 -11.51 -4.63 16.00
N ARG A 225 -10.50 -3.91 15.47
CA ARG A 225 -10.73 -2.73 14.63
C ARG A 225 -11.36 -3.07 13.29
N LEU A 226 -10.96 -4.19 12.68
CA LEU A 226 -11.56 -4.69 11.45
C LEU A 226 -13.06 -4.97 11.66
N GLY A 227 -13.44 -5.67 12.74
CA GLY A 227 -14.83 -5.91 13.08
C GLY A 227 -15.63 -4.61 13.20
N GLN A 228 -15.14 -3.64 13.97
CA GLN A 228 -15.80 -2.32 14.12
C GLN A 228 -15.96 -1.56 12.79
N LEU A 229 -14.96 -1.64 11.90
CA LEU A 229 -15.03 -0.97 10.60
C LEU A 229 -16.05 -1.64 9.67
N LEU A 230 -16.17 -2.96 9.72
CA LEU A 230 -17.11 -3.74 8.90
C LEU A 230 -18.58 -3.52 9.28
N GLU A 231 -18.86 -3.10 10.53
CA GLU A 231 -20.23 -2.71 10.94
C GLU A 231 -20.78 -1.50 10.15
N GLN A 232 -19.88 -0.65 9.62
CA GLN A 232 -20.25 0.62 9.01
C GLN A 232 -19.76 0.78 7.56
N ARG A 233 -18.96 -0.15 7.05
CA ARG A 233 -18.26 -0.02 5.77
C ARG A 233 -18.29 -1.32 4.99
N ARG A 234 -18.48 -1.21 3.69
CA ARG A 234 -18.33 -2.33 2.77
C ARG A 234 -16.86 -2.55 2.45
N ALA A 235 -16.36 -3.76 2.67
CA ALA A 235 -15.04 -4.16 2.24
C ALA A 235 -14.98 -4.32 0.72
N VAL A 236 -13.95 -3.74 0.10
CA VAL A 236 -13.67 -3.82 -1.34
C VAL A 236 -12.16 -3.81 -1.57
N THR A 237 -11.70 -4.30 -2.71
CA THR A 237 -10.31 -4.09 -3.14
C THR A 237 -10.06 -2.63 -3.49
N LYS A 238 -8.79 -2.21 -3.62
CA LYS A 238 -8.47 -0.84 -4.04
C LYS A 238 -8.89 -0.59 -5.49
N ALA A 239 -8.72 -1.58 -6.38
CA ALA A 239 -9.14 -1.45 -7.77
C ALA A 239 -10.66 -1.29 -7.90
N GLU A 240 -11.45 -2.11 -7.20
CA GLU A 240 -12.92 -1.99 -7.16
C GLU A 240 -13.35 -0.63 -6.61
N PHE A 241 -12.69 -0.16 -5.53
CA PHE A 241 -12.99 1.16 -4.99
C PHE A 241 -12.74 2.27 -6.03
N VAL A 242 -11.58 2.29 -6.68
CA VAL A 242 -11.24 3.31 -7.68
C VAL A 242 -12.22 3.30 -8.84
N GLN A 243 -12.58 2.13 -9.34
CA GLN A 243 -13.55 1.99 -10.39
C GLN A 243 -14.93 2.51 -9.98
N ALA A 244 -15.42 2.13 -8.81
CA ALA A 244 -16.70 2.62 -8.28
C ALA A 244 -16.66 4.12 -7.98
N ALA A 245 -15.56 4.61 -7.45
CA ALA A 245 -15.40 6.01 -7.03
C ALA A 245 -15.35 6.98 -8.21
N LEU A 246 -14.85 6.56 -9.37
CA LEU A 246 -14.83 7.39 -10.58
C LEU A 246 -16.23 7.57 -11.19
N THR A 247 -17.18 6.70 -10.86
CA THR A 247 -18.59 6.78 -11.30
C THR A 247 -19.49 7.55 -10.32
N HIS A 248 -18.98 7.88 -9.12
CA HIS A 248 -19.73 8.59 -8.08
C HIS A 248 -19.14 9.98 -7.80
N GLU A 249 -19.98 10.92 -7.38
CA GLU A 249 -19.55 12.25 -6.93
C GLU A 249 -18.87 12.17 -5.56
N LEU A 250 -17.57 11.85 -5.54
CA LEU A 250 -16.75 11.90 -4.35
C LEU A 250 -15.89 13.18 -4.34
N PRO A 251 -15.41 13.63 -3.17
CA PRO A 251 -14.60 14.85 -3.03
C PRO A 251 -13.16 14.64 -3.54
N TRP A 252 -13.02 14.37 -4.83
CA TRP A 252 -11.74 14.25 -5.51
C TRP A 252 -11.01 15.60 -5.61
N GLN A 253 -9.68 15.55 -5.52
CA GLN A 253 -8.77 16.69 -5.71
C GLN A 253 -7.81 16.39 -6.86
N ARG A 254 -7.20 17.42 -7.47
CA ARG A 254 -6.16 17.18 -8.48
C ARG A 254 -4.89 16.65 -7.83
N THR A 255 -4.33 15.58 -8.38
CA THR A 255 -3.08 14.96 -7.88
C THR A 255 -1.93 15.96 -7.90
N ASP A 256 -1.80 16.77 -8.95
CA ASP A 256 -0.71 17.73 -9.11
C ASP A 256 -0.64 18.72 -7.94
N SER A 257 -1.78 19.26 -7.53
CA SER A 257 -1.84 20.18 -6.39
C SER A 257 -1.40 19.56 -5.05
N LEU A 258 -1.52 18.25 -4.91
CA LEU A 258 -1.09 17.52 -3.70
C LEU A 258 0.42 17.21 -3.75
N VAL A 259 0.93 16.84 -4.93
CA VAL A 259 2.37 16.57 -5.14
C VAL A 259 3.19 17.85 -4.96
N GLU A 260 2.72 18.98 -5.51
CA GLU A 260 3.36 20.29 -5.36
C GLU A 260 3.39 20.74 -3.89
N ARG A 261 2.26 20.61 -3.16
CA ARG A 261 2.21 20.94 -1.72
C ARG A 261 3.16 20.09 -0.90
N ALA A 262 3.29 18.80 -1.21
CA ALA A 262 4.22 17.91 -0.52
C ALA A 262 5.68 18.29 -0.82
N ALA A 263 6.00 18.70 -2.04
CA ALA A 263 7.33 19.18 -2.44
C ALA A 263 7.71 20.50 -1.74
N VAL A 264 6.77 21.45 -1.67
CA VAL A 264 6.97 22.75 -0.97
C VAL A 264 7.14 22.52 0.54
N ALA A 265 6.34 21.67 1.16
CA ALA A 265 6.47 21.35 2.59
C ALA A 265 7.81 20.67 2.92
N SER A 266 8.38 19.90 1.99
CA SER A 266 9.72 19.29 2.16
C SER A 266 10.86 20.29 1.94
N ALA A 267 10.64 21.35 1.16
CA ALA A 267 11.63 22.39 0.88
C ALA A 267 11.65 23.51 1.96
N SER A 268 10.52 23.77 2.62
CA SER A 268 10.38 24.80 3.67
C SER A 268 10.72 24.32 5.08
N GLY A 269 11.03 23.04 5.27
CA GLY A 269 11.48 22.45 6.53
C GLY A 269 12.99 22.19 6.61
N GLY A 270 13.79 22.87 5.76
CA GLY A 270 15.25 22.79 5.72
C GLY A 270 15.91 23.97 6.45
#